data_ac560db18a5bc6e3d7c7f41003ac216f
#
_entry.id   ac560db18a5bc6e3d7c7f41003ac216f
#
_cell.length_a   1.000
_cell.length_b   1.000
_cell.length_c   1.000
_cell.angle_alpha   90.00
_cell.angle_beta   90.00
_cell.angle_gamma   90.00
#
_symmetry.space_group_name_H-M   'P 1'
#
loop_
_entity.id
_entity.type
_entity.pdbx_description
1 polymer ?
#
loop_
_entity_poly.entity_id
_entity_poly.type
_entity_poly.pdbx_seq_one_letter_code
_entity_poly.pdbx_strand_id
1 'polypeptide(L)'
;MTRNTRIALLGVAVVIIVVAVIVIGGGGSDDTKTSGPTTITVKDAKPVGGAKDVTFKKDGTVDLTIKSDTADEVHFHGYDVKKDVKAGGSAHFKFPAKIDGKFIVELENHKQTLANVTVEP
;
A
#
# COMPACT_ATOMS: atom_id res chain seq x y z
N MET A 1 -21.37 24.92 8.73
CA MET A 1 -21.61 23.86 8.51
C MET A 1 -21.30 23.48 7.22
N THR A 2 -21.77 23.93 6.33
CA THR A 2 -21.38 23.57 5.04
C THR A 2 -19.92 23.79 4.80
N ARG A 3 -19.34 24.73 5.48
CA ARG A 3 -17.96 24.97 5.27
C ARG A 3 -17.10 23.82 5.62
N ASN A 4 -17.40 23.22 6.73
CA ASN A 4 -16.61 22.09 7.17
C ASN A 4 -16.74 20.94 6.19
N THR A 5 -17.92 20.77 5.67
CA THR A 5 -18.13 19.73 4.71
C THR A 5 -17.28 19.97 3.47
N ARG A 6 -17.21 21.19 3.06
CA ARG A 6 -16.42 21.46 1.89
C ARG A 6 -14.95 21.20 2.09
N ILE A 7 -14.48 21.55 3.25
CA ILE A 7 -13.09 21.31 3.56
C ILE A 7 -12.80 19.82 3.52
N ALA A 8 -13.68 19.04 4.08
CA ALA A 8 -13.51 17.60 4.07
C ALA A 8 -13.48 17.08 2.65
N LEU A 9 -14.33 17.62 1.81
CA LEU A 9 -14.36 17.17 0.45
C LEU A 9 -13.08 17.51 -0.27
N LEU A 10 -12.52 18.64 0.01
CA LEU A 10 -11.27 19.00 -0.61
C LEU A 10 -10.17 18.02 -0.25
N GLY A 11 -10.12 17.63 1.00
CA GLY A 11 -9.13 16.67 1.40
C GLY A 11 -9.29 15.36 0.67
N VAL A 12 -10.51 14.93 0.54
CA VAL A 12 -10.77 13.69 -0.16
C VAL A 12 -10.38 13.82 -1.62
N ALA A 13 -10.69 14.96 -2.20
CA ALA A 13 -10.36 15.17 -3.59
C ALA A 13 -8.86 15.07 -3.84
N VAL A 14 -8.10 15.60 -2.93
CA VAL A 14 -6.65 15.56 -3.07
C VAL A 14 -6.17 14.11 -3.08
N VAL A 15 -6.71 13.32 -2.19
CA VAL A 15 -6.32 11.92 -2.13
C VAL A 15 -6.69 11.20 -3.41
N ILE A 16 -7.85 11.50 -3.91
CA ILE A 16 -8.30 10.87 -5.15
C ILE A 16 -7.39 11.25 -6.31
N ILE A 17 -6.98 12.49 -6.34
CA ILE A 17 -6.11 12.93 -7.39
C ILE A 17 -4.80 12.16 -7.38
N VAL A 18 -4.26 11.95 -6.22
CA VAL A 18 -3.02 11.22 -6.10
C VAL A 18 -3.19 9.80 -6.63
N VAL A 19 -4.30 9.20 -6.27
CA VAL A 19 -4.57 7.85 -6.73
C VAL A 19 -4.72 7.82 -8.24
N ALA A 20 -5.41 8.81 -8.76
CA ALA A 20 -5.62 8.87 -10.19
C ALA A 20 -4.30 9.01 -10.94
N VAL A 21 -3.44 9.81 -10.41
CA VAL A 21 -2.14 10.00 -11.05
C VAL A 21 -1.38 8.68 -11.08
N ILE A 22 -1.43 7.95 -10.00
CA ILE A 22 -0.75 6.68 -9.95
C ILE A 22 -1.33 5.73 -11.00
N VAL A 23 -2.62 5.69 -11.08
CA VAL A 23 -3.27 4.82 -12.03
C VAL A 23 -2.88 5.19 -13.44
N ILE A 24 -2.89 6.46 -13.73
CA ILE A 24 -2.54 6.90 -15.05
C ILE A 24 -1.10 6.59 -15.35
N GLY A 25 -0.26 6.85 -14.40
CA GLY A 25 1.13 6.58 -14.60
C GLY A 25 1.38 5.14 -14.87
N GLY A 26 0.70 4.31 -14.14
CA GLY A 26 0.92 2.96 -14.37
C GLY A 26 0.16 2.48 -15.49
N GLY A 27 -0.75 3.29 -15.86
CA GLY A 27 -1.63 2.77 -16.71
C GLY A 27 -1.12 2.20 -17.82
N GLY A 28 -0.36 2.46 -18.15
CA GLY A 28 -0.01 2.00 -19.17
C GLY A 28 -0.09 0.62 -19.19
N SER A 29 0.38 0.09 -18.85
CA SER A 29 0.37 -1.08 -19.03
C SER A 29 0.30 -1.91 -18.06
N ASP A 30 0.49 -2.36 -17.91
CA ASP A 30 0.49 -3.40 -17.19
C ASP A 30 0.53 -3.30 -15.99
N ASP A 31 0.42 -2.70 -15.69
CA ASP A 31 0.75 -2.81 -14.82
C ASP A 31 0.51 -2.70 -13.61
N THR A 32 0.22 -3.30 -13.04
CA THR A 32 0.17 -3.53 -11.69
C THR A 32 1.49 -3.32 -11.09
N LYS A 33 2.48 -3.05 -11.82
CA LYS A 33 3.79 -2.95 -11.28
C LYS A 33 4.11 -1.52 -10.92
N THR A 34 4.47 -1.25 -9.69
CA THR A 34 4.84 0.09 -9.26
C THR A 34 6.17 0.05 -8.53
N SER A 35 6.85 1.16 -8.47
CA SER A 35 8.08 1.27 -7.71
C SER A 35 8.07 2.59 -6.94
N GLY A 36 8.83 2.64 -5.87
CA GLY A 36 8.87 3.81 -5.02
C GLY A 36 7.72 3.82 -4.03
N PRO A 37 7.49 4.92 -3.34
CA PRO A 37 6.43 5.00 -2.34
C PRO A 37 5.09 4.58 -2.91
N THR A 38 4.44 3.65 -2.24
CA THR A 38 3.22 3.04 -2.76
C THR A 38 2.18 2.96 -1.66
N THR A 39 0.93 3.20 -2.01
CA THR A 39 -0.19 3.04 -1.09
C THR A 39 -1.13 1.97 -1.63
N ILE A 40 -1.50 1.05 -0.78
CA ILE A 40 -2.45 0.01 -1.11
C ILE A 40 -3.69 0.22 -0.27
N THR A 41 -4.84 0.27 -0.92
CA THR A 41 -6.11 0.44 -0.25
C THR A 41 -6.77 -0.92 -0.09
N VAL A 42 -7.23 -1.19 1.12
CA VAL A 42 -7.90 -2.44 1.45
C VAL A 42 -9.35 -2.13 1.75
N LYS A 43 -10.25 -2.85 1.10
CA LYS A 43 -11.66 -2.73 1.33
C LYS A 43 -12.25 -4.11 1.53
N ASP A 44 -12.99 -4.28 2.61
CA ASP A 44 -13.57 -5.58 2.96
C ASP A 44 -12.49 -6.65 3.00
N ALA A 45 -11.37 -6.30 3.60
CA ALA A 45 -10.24 -7.20 3.78
C ALA A 45 -9.60 -7.66 2.47
N LYS A 46 -9.77 -6.91 1.41
CA LYS A 46 -9.16 -7.25 0.12
C LYS A 46 -8.53 -6.02 -0.51
N PRO A 47 -7.41 -6.20 -1.18
CA PRO A 47 -6.79 -5.05 -1.85
C PRO A 47 -7.64 -4.63 -3.03
N VAL A 48 -7.91 -3.34 -3.12
CA VAL A 48 -8.71 -2.81 -4.22
C VAL A 48 -7.93 -3.03 -5.51
N GLY A 49 -8.55 -3.72 -6.45
CA GLY A 49 -7.87 -4.02 -7.72
C GLY A 49 -6.98 -5.24 -7.67
N GLY A 50 -6.99 -5.98 -6.56
CA GLY A 50 -6.17 -7.17 -6.43
C GLY A 50 -4.81 -6.90 -5.84
N ALA A 51 -4.05 -7.94 -5.61
CA ALA A 51 -2.70 -7.80 -5.05
C ALA A 51 -1.82 -7.01 -6.00
N LYS A 52 -0.98 -6.16 -5.44
CA LYS A 52 -0.12 -5.28 -6.22
C LYS A 52 1.28 -5.85 -6.33
N ASP A 53 1.92 -5.61 -7.46
CA ASP A 53 3.32 -5.92 -7.61
C ASP A 53 4.10 -4.64 -7.40
N VAL A 54 4.96 -4.64 -6.41
CA VAL A 54 5.69 -3.44 -6.01
C VAL A 54 7.17 -3.76 -6.04
N THR A 55 7.96 -2.84 -6.55
CA THR A 55 9.40 -3.05 -6.69
C THR A 55 10.16 -1.96 -5.96
N PHE A 56 11.17 -2.36 -5.23
CA PHE A 56 12.12 -1.44 -4.62
C PHE A 56 13.53 -1.90 -4.99
N LYS A 57 14.51 -1.04 -4.81
CA LYS A 57 15.89 -1.42 -5.08
C LYS A 57 16.61 -1.69 -3.79
N LYS A 58 17.49 -2.67 -3.82
CA LYS A 58 18.31 -2.97 -2.68
C LYS A 58 19.12 -1.73 -2.27
N ASP A 59 19.23 -1.52 -1.00
CA ASP A 59 19.90 -0.36 -0.39
C ASP A 59 19.10 0.93 -0.56
N GLY A 60 17.93 0.85 -1.15
CA GLY A 60 17.02 1.96 -1.14
C GLY A 60 16.10 1.85 0.07
N THR A 61 14.92 2.36 -0.05
CA THR A 61 13.95 2.37 1.04
C THR A 61 12.67 1.69 0.62
N VAL A 62 12.22 0.77 1.46
CA VAL A 62 10.87 0.22 1.30
C VAL A 62 9.93 1.28 1.88
N ASP A 63 8.96 1.71 1.12
CA ASP A 63 8.01 2.72 1.56
C ASP A 63 6.63 2.29 1.09
N LEU A 64 5.88 1.69 1.97
CA LEU A 64 4.60 1.09 1.63
C LEU A 64 3.57 1.44 2.69
N THR A 65 2.45 1.98 2.26
CA THR A 65 1.37 2.33 3.16
C THR A 65 0.15 1.47 2.84
N ILE A 66 -0.44 0.91 3.88
CA ILE A 66 -1.65 0.12 3.74
C ILE A 66 -2.77 0.89 4.42
N LYS A 67 -3.78 1.29 3.66
CA LYS A 67 -4.97 1.94 4.20
C LYS A 67 -6.09 0.94 4.18
N SER A 68 -6.68 0.66 5.32
CA SER A 68 -7.65 -0.41 5.41
C SER A 68 -8.93 0.02 6.13
N ASP A 69 -10.06 -0.44 5.62
CA ASP A 69 -11.32 -0.26 6.32
C ASP A 69 -11.54 -1.40 7.31
N THR A 70 -10.64 -2.37 7.33
CA THR A 70 -10.77 -3.56 8.15
C THR A 70 -9.60 -3.64 9.10
N ALA A 71 -9.88 -3.90 10.38
CA ALA A 71 -8.80 -4.05 11.36
C ALA A 71 -8.10 -5.39 11.15
N ASP A 72 -6.79 -5.37 11.18
CA ASP A 72 -6.00 -6.58 11.02
C ASP A 72 -4.55 -6.27 11.35
N GLU A 73 -3.71 -7.27 11.26
CA GLU A 73 -2.27 -7.10 11.38
C GLU A 73 -1.68 -7.27 9.99
N VAL A 74 -0.90 -6.31 9.57
CA VAL A 74 -0.24 -6.38 8.26
C VAL A 74 1.16 -6.93 8.48
N HIS A 75 1.47 -8.00 7.81
CA HIS A 75 2.74 -8.70 7.96
C HIS A 75 3.53 -8.62 6.66
N PHE A 76 4.73 -8.07 6.76
CA PHE A 76 5.65 -8.00 5.64
C PHE A 76 6.60 -9.18 5.82
N HIS A 77 6.34 -10.25 5.09
CA HIS A 77 7.13 -11.47 5.22
C HIS A 77 8.53 -11.28 4.69
N GLY A 78 9.45 -12.00 5.24
CA GLY A 78 10.83 -11.92 4.81
C GLY A 78 11.62 -10.91 5.62
N TYR A 79 11.13 -9.71 5.71
CA TYR A 79 11.72 -8.72 6.59
C TYR A 79 11.14 -8.86 7.99
N ASP A 80 10.04 -9.62 8.09
CA ASP A 80 9.43 -9.93 9.38
C ASP A 80 9.02 -8.68 10.14
N VAL A 81 8.41 -7.74 9.46
CA VAL A 81 7.89 -6.54 10.08
C VAL A 81 6.38 -6.66 10.13
N LYS A 82 5.80 -6.42 11.29
CA LYS A 82 4.36 -6.48 11.47
C LYS A 82 3.87 -5.17 12.02
N LYS A 83 2.71 -4.75 11.56
CA LYS A 83 2.07 -3.54 12.06
C LYS A 83 0.57 -3.75 12.10
N ASP A 84 -0.05 -3.28 13.17
CA ASP A 84 -1.49 -3.34 13.27
C ASP A 84 -2.10 -2.22 12.47
N VAL A 85 -3.22 -2.48 11.86
CA VAL A 85 -4.01 -1.44 11.21
C VAL A 85 -5.40 -1.50 11.81
N LYS A 86 -5.94 -0.34 12.13
CA LYS A 86 -7.29 -0.26 12.65
C LYS A 86 -8.25 -0.03 11.51
N ALA A 87 -9.52 -0.35 11.74
CA ALA A 87 -10.54 -0.06 10.74
C ALA A 87 -10.53 1.44 10.44
N GLY A 88 -10.34 1.78 9.19
CA GLY A 88 -10.25 3.17 8.80
C GLY A 88 -8.88 3.79 8.99
N GLY A 89 -7.92 3.01 9.38
CA GLY A 89 -6.57 3.51 9.64
C GLY A 89 -5.57 3.12 8.58
N SER A 90 -4.30 3.34 8.91
CA SER A 90 -3.22 3.04 7.99
C SER A 90 -2.04 2.42 8.74
N ALA A 91 -1.29 1.61 8.04
CA ALA A 91 -0.02 1.10 8.53
C ALA A 91 1.03 1.51 7.51
N HIS A 92 2.10 2.15 7.97
CA HIS A 92 3.14 2.63 7.09
C HIS A 92 4.42 1.87 7.37
N PHE A 93 4.94 1.23 6.32
CA PHE A 93 6.20 0.52 6.40
C PHE A 93 7.25 1.36 5.70
N LYS A 94 8.25 1.77 6.44
CA LYS A 94 9.35 2.54 5.86
C LYS A 94 10.62 2.07 6.52
N PHE A 95 11.44 1.38 5.76
CA PHE A 95 12.69 0.84 6.29
C PHE A 95 13.67 0.58 5.15
N PRO A 96 14.96 0.44 5.46
CA PRO A 96 15.94 0.19 4.42
C PRO A 96 15.73 -1.17 3.75
N ALA A 97 15.81 -1.19 2.44
CA ALA A 97 15.62 -2.42 1.67
C ALA A 97 16.94 -3.17 1.61
N LYS A 98 17.31 -3.83 2.70
CA LYS A 98 18.62 -4.44 2.77
C LYS A 98 18.70 -5.84 2.20
N ILE A 99 17.60 -6.49 2.00
CA ILE A 99 17.57 -7.86 1.52
C ILE A 99 16.87 -7.88 0.17
N ASP A 100 17.56 -8.32 -0.85
CA ASP A 100 16.92 -8.46 -2.14
C ASP A 100 16.17 -9.78 -2.21
N GLY A 101 15.21 -9.86 -3.10
CA GLY A 101 14.39 -11.05 -3.23
C GLY A 101 12.93 -10.69 -3.43
N LYS A 102 12.09 -11.69 -3.22
CA LYS A 102 10.65 -11.53 -3.35
C LYS A 102 9.98 -11.78 -2.02
N PHE A 103 9.07 -10.91 -1.67
CA PHE A 103 8.41 -10.94 -0.37
C PHE A 103 6.92 -10.74 -0.53
N ILE A 104 6.15 -11.15 0.46
CA ILE A 104 4.70 -11.03 0.44
C ILE A 104 4.26 -10.17 1.60
N VAL A 105 3.33 -9.26 1.35
CA VAL A 105 2.68 -8.48 2.38
C VAL A 105 1.25 -8.97 2.46
N GLU A 106 0.82 -9.33 3.65
CA GLU A 106 -0.52 -9.88 3.80
C GLU A 106 -1.22 -9.40 5.06
N LEU A 107 -2.56 -9.48 5.03
CA LEU A 107 -3.36 -9.32 6.23
C LEU A 107 -3.35 -10.66 6.93
N GLU A 108 -2.77 -10.68 8.12
CA GLU A 108 -2.50 -11.93 8.80
C GLU A 108 -3.77 -12.69 9.20
N ASN A 109 -4.71 -12.01 9.80
CA ASN A 109 -5.91 -12.68 10.27
C ASN A 109 -6.84 -13.10 9.16
N HIS A 110 -6.86 -12.35 8.10
CA HIS A 110 -7.71 -12.68 6.96
C HIS A 110 -6.98 -13.49 5.92
N LYS A 111 -5.71 -13.73 6.10
CA LYS A 111 -4.91 -14.52 5.18
C LYS A 111 -5.04 -14.02 3.74
N GLN A 112 -5.00 -12.72 3.61
CA GLN A 112 -5.19 -12.09 2.31
C GLN A 112 -3.90 -11.42 1.86
N THR A 113 -3.39 -11.82 0.72
CA THR A 113 -2.20 -11.19 0.16
C THR A 113 -2.56 -9.80 -0.36
N LEU A 114 -1.77 -8.82 0.02
CA LEU A 114 -1.97 -7.44 -0.41
C LEU A 114 -0.97 -7.04 -1.49
N ALA A 115 0.23 -7.55 -1.41
CA ALA A 115 1.28 -7.16 -2.35
C ALA A 115 2.32 -8.25 -2.49
N ASN A 116 2.87 -8.30 -3.69
CA ASN A 116 4.06 -9.09 -3.97
C ASN A 116 5.17 -8.06 -4.15
N VAL A 117 6.13 -8.08 -3.27
CA VAL A 117 7.19 -7.08 -3.27
C VAL A 117 8.47 -7.70 -3.78
N THR A 118 9.10 -7.04 -4.74
CA THR A 118 10.39 -7.43 -5.25
C THR A 118 11.40 -6.38 -4.84
N VAL A 119 12.49 -6.81 -4.22
CA VAL A 119 13.61 -5.92 -3.98
C VAL A 119 14.71 -6.37 -4.93
N GLU A 120 15.05 -5.50 -5.86
CA GLU A 120 16.02 -5.85 -6.89
C GLU A 120 17.43 -5.59 -6.42
N PRO A 121 18.36 -6.47 -6.75
CA PRO A 121 19.76 -6.30 -6.32
C PRO A 121 20.44 -5.09 -6.90
#